data_681175a1041b00c336195d876b2289fa
#
_entry.id   681175a1041b00c336195d876b2289fa
#
_cell.length_a   1.000
_cell.length_b   1.000
_cell.length_c   1.000
_cell.angle_alpha   90.00
_cell.angle_beta   90.00
_cell.angle_gamma   90.00
#
_symmetry.space_group_name_H-M   'P 1'
#
loop_
_entity.id
_entity.type
_entity.pdbx_description
1 polymer ?
#
loop_
_entity_poly.entity_id
_entity_poly.type
_entity_poly.pdbx_seq_one_letter_code
_entity_poly.pdbx_strand_id
1 'polypeptide(L)'
;MTQLKISPLLTAALIMCATSARAEVQKFLNPCSGQKLCASYTLVLTPPDGWVVDDKATNENKVQILVPKGQSFASAEPPIYVQVFYQPDKQQALADFARLSNARWLAANPRAKITELPAVERSNGKSAFLRFAFENPGKAQQAFEVGALGVDTDKDGNDFVLDVVMTGNSKAALDRADAAYIAFLKAH
;
A
#
# COMPACT_ATOMS: atom_id res chain seq x y z
N MET A 1 2.23 -16.03 -69.27
CA MET A 1 1.85 -14.85 -68.46
C MET A 1 1.22 -15.35 -67.17
N THR A 2 2.01 -15.45 -66.10
CA THR A 2 1.60 -16.03 -64.82
C THR A 2 1.39 -14.88 -63.82
N GLN A 3 0.14 -14.67 -63.41
CA GLN A 3 -0.24 -13.62 -62.47
C GLN A 3 0.10 -14.09 -61.01
N LEU A 4 0.94 -13.34 -60.33
CA LEU A 4 1.27 -13.55 -58.96
C LEU A 4 0.19 -12.87 -58.05
N LYS A 5 -0.58 -13.69 -57.32
CA LYS A 5 -1.53 -13.19 -56.30
C LYS A 5 -0.78 -12.87 -55.00
N ILE A 6 -0.69 -11.59 -54.66
CA ILE A 6 -0.19 -11.10 -53.37
C ILE A 6 -1.35 -11.09 -52.39
N SER A 7 -1.29 -11.94 -51.35
CA SER A 7 -2.20 -11.88 -50.19
C SER A 7 -1.74 -10.83 -49.22
N PRO A 8 -2.60 -9.91 -48.75
CA PRO A 8 -2.24 -9.02 -47.68
C PRO A 8 -2.34 -9.77 -46.32
N LEU A 9 -1.21 -9.94 -45.64
CA LEU A 9 -1.19 -10.32 -44.23
C LEU A 9 -1.75 -9.15 -43.39
N LEU A 10 -2.93 -9.36 -42.82
CA LEU A 10 -3.50 -8.48 -41.79
C LEU A 10 -2.75 -8.72 -40.48
N THR A 11 -1.85 -7.82 -40.14
CA THR A 11 -1.19 -7.81 -38.82
C THR A 11 -2.17 -7.20 -37.81
N ALA A 12 -2.87 -8.03 -37.05
CA ALA A 12 -3.69 -7.56 -35.92
C ALA A 12 -2.76 -7.11 -34.78
N ALA A 13 -2.61 -5.80 -34.62
CA ALA A 13 -1.95 -5.22 -33.45
C ALA A 13 -2.85 -5.42 -32.23
N LEU A 14 -2.50 -6.34 -31.34
CA LEU A 14 -3.10 -6.44 -30.00
C LEU A 14 -2.70 -5.18 -29.20
N ILE A 15 -3.62 -4.23 -29.09
CA ILE A 15 -3.50 -3.13 -28.12
C ILE A 15 -3.76 -3.73 -26.75
N MET A 16 -2.70 -4.07 -26.02
CA MET A 16 -2.78 -4.36 -24.58
C MET A 16 -3.13 -3.04 -23.89
N CYS A 17 -4.40 -2.86 -23.53
CA CYS A 17 -4.80 -1.83 -22.58
C CYS A 17 -4.15 -2.18 -21.24
N ALA A 18 -3.02 -1.55 -20.93
CA ALA A 18 -2.48 -1.55 -19.58
C ALA A 18 -3.50 -0.82 -18.69
N THR A 19 -4.25 -1.57 -17.88
CA THR A 19 -5.05 -0.98 -16.81
C THR A 19 -4.09 -0.34 -15.82
N SER A 20 -4.01 0.99 -15.86
CA SER A 20 -3.22 1.73 -14.87
C SER A 20 -3.74 1.39 -13.48
N ALA A 21 -2.86 0.88 -12.61
CA ALA A 21 -3.17 0.70 -11.20
C ALA A 21 -3.58 2.08 -10.62
N ARG A 22 -4.76 2.15 -10.03
CA ARG A 22 -5.28 3.39 -9.46
C ARG A 22 -5.12 3.36 -7.94
N ALA A 23 -4.59 4.46 -7.40
CA ALA A 23 -4.72 4.81 -6.01
C ALA A 23 -5.83 5.84 -5.88
N GLU A 24 -6.85 5.60 -5.07
CA GLU A 24 -7.95 6.53 -4.85
C GLU A 24 -8.21 6.71 -3.36
N VAL A 25 -8.09 7.96 -2.89
CA VAL A 25 -8.49 8.32 -1.53
C VAL A 25 -9.98 8.56 -1.51
N GLN A 26 -10.70 7.76 -0.72
CA GLN A 26 -12.14 7.89 -0.52
C GLN A 26 -12.42 8.56 0.81
N LYS A 27 -13.28 9.59 0.79
CA LYS A 27 -13.73 10.34 1.96
C LYS A 27 -15.09 9.83 2.42
N PHE A 28 -15.19 9.55 3.71
CA PHE A 28 -16.43 9.17 4.38
C PHE A 28 -16.76 10.19 5.45
N LEU A 29 -18.06 10.45 5.65
CA LEU A 29 -18.55 11.27 6.76
C LEU A 29 -19.20 10.34 7.79
N ASN A 30 -18.64 10.31 8.98
CA ASN A 30 -19.13 9.47 10.08
C ASN A 30 -19.54 10.34 11.28
N PRO A 31 -20.59 9.98 12.04
CA PRO A 31 -20.84 10.59 13.32
C PRO A 31 -19.64 10.40 14.26
N CYS A 32 -19.16 11.48 14.88
CA CYS A 32 -17.98 11.42 15.75
C CYS A 32 -18.21 11.92 17.18
N SER A 33 -19.02 12.96 17.38
CA SER A 33 -19.42 13.37 18.71
C SER A 33 -20.71 14.20 18.62
N GLY A 34 -21.75 13.78 19.34
CA GLY A 34 -23.06 14.43 19.28
C GLY A 34 -23.62 14.44 17.86
N GLN A 35 -23.99 15.62 17.34
CA GLN A 35 -24.51 15.80 15.97
C GLN A 35 -23.42 16.14 14.94
N LYS A 36 -22.15 16.08 15.33
CA LYS A 36 -21.03 16.43 14.44
C LYS A 36 -20.69 15.25 13.51
N LEU A 37 -20.43 15.57 12.24
CA LEU A 37 -19.86 14.65 11.26
C LEU A 37 -18.35 14.91 11.14
N CYS A 38 -17.56 13.85 11.25
CA CYS A 38 -16.12 13.89 11.03
C CYS A 38 -15.79 13.21 9.71
N ALA A 39 -14.85 13.78 8.98
CA ALA A 39 -14.29 13.13 7.82
C ALA A 39 -13.32 12.04 8.25
N SER A 40 -13.49 10.84 7.70
CA SER A 40 -12.50 9.79 7.68
C SER A 40 -12.09 9.49 6.23
N TYR A 41 -10.90 8.99 6.05
CA TYR A 41 -10.35 8.73 4.73
C TYR A 41 -9.87 7.29 4.66
N THR A 42 -10.13 6.63 3.54
CA THR A 42 -9.61 5.31 3.22
C THR A 42 -8.92 5.39 1.86
N LEU A 43 -7.78 4.74 1.73
CA LEU A 43 -7.11 4.58 0.46
C LEU A 43 -7.49 3.22 -0.14
N VAL A 44 -7.91 3.24 -1.39
CA VAL A 44 -8.18 2.04 -2.16
C VAL A 44 -7.09 1.89 -3.21
N LEU A 45 -6.34 0.80 -3.11
CA LEU A 45 -5.29 0.42 -4.05
C LEU A 45 -5.70 -0.86 -4.79
N THR A 46 -5.31 -0.97 -6.05
CA THR A 46 -5.46 -2.22 -6.80
C THR A 46 -4.53 -3.28 -6.23
N PRO A 47 -5.03 -4.45 -5.78
CA PRO A 47 -4.17 -5.52 -5.25
C PRO A 47 -3.10 -5.96 -6.26
N PRO A 48 -1.93 -6.39 -5.80
CA PRO A 48 -0.93 -6.99 -6.68
C PRO A 48 -1.42 -8.36 -7.22
N ASP A 49 -0.78 -8.85 -8.28
CA ASP A 49 -1.11 -10.14 -8.85
C ASP A 49 -1.05 -11.27 -7.81
N GLY A 50 -2.07 -12.10 -7.79
CA GLY A 50 -2.19 -13.18 -6.82
C GLY A 50 -2.72 -12.77 -5.44
N TRP A 51 -3.10 -11.49 -5.26
CA TRP A 51 -3.69 -10.97 -4.04
C TRP A 51 -5.13 -10.50 -4.28
N VAL A 52 -5.91 -10.43 -3.22
CA VAL A 52 -7.30 -9.94 -3.22
C VAL A 52 -7.56 -9.07 -1.99
N VAL A 53 -8.60 -8.24 -2.06
CA VAL A 53 -9.10 -7.53 -0.89
C VAL A 53 -9.86 -8.52 -0.01
N ASP A 54 -9.58 -8.55 1.29
CA ASP A 54 -10.45 -9.17 2.29
C ASP A 54 -11.50 -8.14 2.71
N ASP A 55 -12.66 -8.15 2.03
CA ASP A 55 -13.74 -7.18 2.27
C ASP A 55 -14.25 -7.21 3.70
N LYS A 56 -14.35 -8.40 4.32
CA LYS A 56 -14.79 -8.53 5.70
C LYS A 56 -13.82 -7.84 6.65
N ALA A 57 -12.54 -8.20 6.58
CA ALA A 57 -11.51 -7.61 7.43
C ALA A 57 -11.35 -6.10 7.16
N THR A 58 -11.43 -5.66 5.89
CA THR A 58 -11.42 -4.25 5.49
C THR A 58 -12.55 -3.47 6.16
N ASN A 59 -13.78 -4.00 6.13
CA ASN A 59 -14.93 -3.35 6.73
C ASN A 59 -14.87 -3.30 8.27
N GLU A 60 -14.34 -4.37 8.89
CA GLU A 60 -14.18 -4.44 10.35
C GLU A 60 -13.11 -3.48 10.86
N ASN A 61 -11.99 -3.37 10.15
CA ASN A 61 -10.83 -2.57 10.57
C ASN A 61 -10.81 -1.14 10.00
N LYS A 62 -11.68 -0.82 9.04
CA LYS A 62 -11.75 0.50 8.37
C LYS A 62 -10.47 0.89 7.63
N VAL A 63 -9.67 -0.10 7.24
CA VAL A 63 -8.48 0.04 6.41
C VAL A 63 -8.50 -1.05 5.34
N GLN A 64 -8.00 -0.76 4.14
CA GLN A 64 -7.95 -1.79 3.10
C GLN A 64 -6.97 -2.89 3.52
N ILE A 65 -7.44 -4.13 3.51
CA ILE A 65 -6.65 -5.32 3.84
C ILE A 65 -6.54 -6.21 2.61
N LEU A 66 -5.30 -6.50 2.23
CA LEU A 66 -4.97 -7.35 1.10
C LEU A 66 -4.37 -8.66 1.62
N VAL A 67 -4.82 -9.76 1.03
CA VAL A 67 -4.35 -11.11 1.39
C VAL A 67 -4.02 -11.91 0.13
N PRO A 68 -3.13 -12.90 0.19
CA PRO A 68 -2.94 -13.82 -0.91
C PRO A 68 -4.25 -14.52 -1.28
N LYS A 69 -4.49 -14.72 -2.58
CA LYS A 69 -5.72 -15.33 -3.09
C LYS A 69 -5.99 -16.70 -2.42
N GLY A 70 -7.20 -16.90 -1.93
CA GLY A 70 -7.60 -18.11 -1.23
C GLY A 70 -7.32 -18.10 0.28
N GLN A 71 -6.77 -17.01 0.82
CA GLN A 71 -6.58 -16.80 2.26
C GLN A 71 -7.53 -15.73 2.79
N SER A 72 -7.66 -15.65 4.11
CA SER A 72 -8.33 -14.57 4.84
C SER A 72 -7.32 -13.83 5.72
N PHE A 73 -7.65 -12.66 6.21
CA PHE A 73 -6.78 -11.89 7.12
C PHE A 73 -6.36 -12.71 8.36
N ALA A 74 -7.25 -13.54 8.89
CA ALA A 74 -6.95 -14.40 10.02
C ALA A 74 -5.92 -15.51 9.73
N SER A 75 -5.73 -15.88 8.47
CA SER A 75 -4.84 -16.97 8.03
C SER A 75 -3.69 -16.51 7.13
N ALA A 76 -3.74 -15.26 6.66
CA ALA A 76 -2.73 -14.73 5.74
C ALA A 76 -1.37 -14.55 6.43
N GLU A 77 -0.32 -14.96 5.73
CA GLU A 77 1.07 -14.80 6.17
C GLU A 77 1.94 -14.50 4.93
N PRO A 78 2.26 -13.23 4.66
CA PRO A 78 1.84 -12.00 5.36
C PRO A 78 0.55 -11.39 4.76
N PRO A 79 -0.26 -10.65 5.51
CA PRO A 79 -1.22 -9.69 4.98
C PRO A 79 -0.54 -8.34 4.69
N ILE A 80 -1.17 -7.53 3.83
CA ILE A 80 -0.85 -6.12 3.63
C ILE A 80 -2.05 -5.29 4.06
N TYR A 81 -1.83 -4.21 4.81
CA TYR A 81 -2.86 -3.22 5.08
C TYR A 81 -2.38 -1.82 4.71
N VAL A 82 -3.34 -0.99 4.33
CA VAL A 82 -3.07 0.36 3.83
C VAL A 82 -3.80 1.37 4.67
N GLN A 83 -3.06 2.27 5.29
CA GLN A 83 -3.58 3.39 6.05
C GLN A 83 -3.33 4.71 5.32
N VAL A 84 -4.13 5.73 5.65
CA VAL A 84 -3.97 7.05 5.09
C VAL A 84 -4.11 8.11 6.18
N PHE A 85 -3.20 9.07 6.20
CA PHE A 85 -3.17 10.18 7.15
C PHE A 85 -3.33 11.49 6.40
N TYR A 86 -4.42 12.21 6.66
CA TYR A 86 -4.68 13.53 6.09
C TYR A 86 -3.68 14.56 6.61
N GLN A 87 -3.11 15.37 5.72
CA GLN A 87 -2.13 16.42 6.00
C GLN A 87 -2.76 17.80 5.68
N PRO A 88 -3.52 18.40 6.60
CA PRO A 88 -4.25 19.64 6.31
C PRO A 88 -3.34 20.82 5.96
N ASP A 89 -2.15 20.87 6.55
CA ASP A 89 -1.28 22.05 6.46
C ASP A 89 -0.17 21.93 5.40
N LYS A 90 -0.07 20.81 4.67
CA LYS A 90 0.95 20.54 3.63
C LYS A 90 2.41 20.82 4.06
N GLN A 91 2.65 20.99 5.36
CA GLN A 91 3.91 21.52 5.88
C GLN A 91 4.87 20.45 6.39
N GLN A 92 4.37 19.25 6.65
CA GLN A 92 5.22 18.21 7.19
C GLN A 92 5.88 17.42 6.05
N ALA A 93 7.21 17.55 5.93
CA ALA A 93 7.97 16.69 5.01
C ALA A 93 7.78 15.22 5.38
N LEU A 94 7.69 14.34 4.38
CA LEU A 94 7.51 12.89 4.59
C LEU A 94 8.58 12.30 5.51
N ALA A 95 9.84 12.75 5.39
CA ALA A 95 10.93 12.32 6.25
C ALA A 95 10.70 12.69 7.74
N ASP A 96 10.13 13.86 8.02
CA ASP A 96 9.79 14.27 9.38
C ASP A 96 8.62 13.47 9.94
N PHE A 97 7.60 13.19 9.11
CA PHE A 97 6.51 12.31 9.48
C PHE A 97 7.05 10.91 9.84
N ALA A 98 7.89 10.34 8.99
CA ALA A 98 8.53 9.04 9.23
C ALA A 98 9.32 9.03 10.54
N ARG A 99 10.17 10.03 10.75
CA ARG A 99 10.99 10.16 11.97
C ARG A 99 10.12 10.21 13.23
N LEU A 100 9.05 11.00 13.22
CA LEU A 100 8.14 11.13 14.37
C LEU A 100 7.32 9.87 14.61
N SER A 101 6.83 9.23 13.55
CA SER A 101 6.10 7.96 13.61
C SER A 101 7.00 6.86 14.18
N ASN A 102 8.21 6.71 13.65
CA ASN A 102 9.19 5.73 14.13
C ASN A 102 9.57 5.95 15.59
N ALA A 103 9.76 7.22 16.02
CA ALA A 103 10.08 7.54 17.41
C ALA A 103 8.92 7.15 18.36
N ARG A 104 7.66 7.43 17.98
CA ARG A 104 6.49 7.02 18.76
C ARG A 104 6.36 5.51 18.85
N TRP A 105 6.61 4.81 17.74
CA TRP A 105 6.56 3.35 17.72
C TRP A 105 7.61 2.71 18.61
N LEU A 106 8.86 3.22 18.60
CA LEU A 106 9.91 2.77 19.50
C LEU A 106 9.60 3.07 20.97
N ALA A 107 9.02 4.24 21.28
CA ALA A 107 8.61 4.59 22.63
C ALA A 107 7.56 3.62 23.20
N ALA A 108 6.63 3.16 22.34
CA ALA A 108 5.64 2.15 22.71
C ALA A 108 6.20 0.72 22.73
N ASN A 109 7.34 0.46 22.08
CA ASN A 109 7.95 -0.86 21.93
C ASN A 109 9.46 -0.81 22.26
N PRO A 110 9.87 -0.67 23.52
CA PRO A 110 11.27 -0.37 23.92
C PRO A 110 12.30 -1.43 23.52
N ARG A 111 11.87 -2.67 23.23
CA ARG A 111 12.74 -3.76 22.78
C ARG A 111 12.78 -3.93 21.27
N ALA A 112 12.05 -3.10 20.58
CA ALA A 112 11.93 -3.19 19.13
C ALA A 112 13.10 -2.51 18.42
N LYS A 113 13.27 -2.86 17.14
CA LYS A 113 14.29 -2.33 16.26
C LYS A 113 13.65 -1.85 14.97
N ILE A 114 14.11 -0.72 14.44
CA ILE A 114 13.76 -0.21 13.13
C ILE A 114 15.03 -0.15 12.29
N THR A 115 14.92 -0.61 11.04
CA THR A 115 15.99 -0.52 10.04
C THR A 115 15.43 0.17 8.81
N GLU A 116 16.08 1.22 8.34
CA GLU A 116 15.75 1.87 7.07
C GLU A 116 16.13 0.94 5.91
N LEU A 117 15.23 0.84 4.92
CA LEU A 117 15.40 0.03 3.72
C LEU A 117 15.54 0.95 2.49
N PRO A 118 16.08 0.45 1.36
CA PRO A 118 16.08 1.21 0.13
C PRO A 118 14.67 1.70 -0.25
N ALA A 119 14.55 2.97 -0.62
CA ALA A 119 13.32 3.56 -1.10
C ALA A 119 12.83 2.88 -2.39
N VAL A 120 11.53 2.95 -2.66
CA VAL A 120 10.93 2.40 -3.88
C VAL A 120 10.41 3.53 -4.75
N GLU A 121 11.02 3.69 -5.91
CA GLU A 121 10.57 4.64 -6.93
C GLU A 121 9.22 4.21 -7.51
N ARG A 122 8.33 5.17 -7.73
CA ARG A 122 6.97 4.94 -8.24
C ARG A 122 6.91 5.14 -9.74
N SER A 123 6.26 4.21 -10.45
CA SER A 123 6.14 4.25 -11.93
C SER A 123 5.26 5.39 -12.44
N ASN A 124 4.45 5.98 -11.59
CA ASN A 124 3.51 7.07 -11.93
C ASN A 124 4.13 8.48 -11.79
N GLY A 125 5.44 8.58 -11.54
CA GLY A 125 6.16 9.85 -11.41
C GLY A 125 5.94 10.58 -10.08
N LYS A 126 5.22 9.99 -9.11
CA LYS A 126 5.09 10.52 -7.75
C LYS A 126 6.38 10.27 -6.96
N SER A 127 6.52 10.94 -5.81
CA SER A 127 7.68 10.74 -4.91
C SER A 127 7.80 9.28 -4.47
N ALA A 128 9.05 8.82 -4.27
CA ALA A 128 9.35 7.48 -3.82
C ALA A 128 8.70 7.15 -2.46
N PHE A 129 8.43 5.88 -2.22
CA PHE A 129 8.11 5.39 -0.89
C PHE A 129 9.37 5.25 -0.05
N LEU A 130 9.40 5.85 1.15
CA LEU A 130 10.39 5.55 2.19
C LEU A 130 10.03 4.25 2.86
N ARG A 131 10.99 3.32 3.04
CA ARG A 131 10.72 1.99 3.60
C ARG A 131 11.46 1.75 4.89
N PHE A 132 10.82 1.01 5.79
CA PHE A 132 11.38 0.64 7.09
C PHE A 132 11.01 -0.80 7.43
N ALA A 133 11.97 -1.55 7.96
CA ALA A 133 11.71 -2.85 8.58
C ALA A 133 11.61 -2.68 10.09
N PHE A 134 10.62 -3.31 10.70
CA PHE A 134 10.34 -3.29 12.13
C PHE A 134 10.43 -4.71 12.67
N GLU A 135 11.20 -4.87 13.76
CA GLU A 135 11.31 -6.11 14.51
C GLU A 135 10.91 -5.86 15.95
N ASN A 136 9.90 -6.58 16.43
CA ASN A 136 9.43 -6.46 17.81
C ASN A 136 9.43 -7.82 18.53
N PRO A 137 10.56 -8.23 19.13
CA PRO A 137 10.68 -9.52 19.82
C PRO A 137 9.76 -9.64 21.04
N GLY A 138 9.09 -8.54 21.43
CA GLY A 138 8.11 -8.54 22.50
C GLY A 138 6.72 -8.99 22.11
N LYS A 139 6.43 -9.06 20.79
CA LYS A 139 5.14 -9.53 20.28
C LYS A 139 5.16 -11.03 20.02
N ALA A 140 4.08 -11.73 20.44
CA ALA A 140 3.89 -13.15 20.14
C ALA A 140 3.44 -13.41 18.69
N GLN A 141 2.81 -12.41 18.06
CA GLN A 141 2.34 -12.45 16.68
C GLN A 141 2.71 -11.15 15.99
N GLN A 142 2.87 -11.19 14.66
CA GLN A 142 3.23 -10.03 13.86
C GLN A 142 4.48 -9.30 14.40
N ALA A 143 5.49 -10.10 14.74
CA ALA A 143 6.74 -9.60 15.29
C ALA A 143 7.61 -8.87 14.24
N PHE A 144 7.29 -9.04 12.96
CA PHE A 144 8.03 -8.46 11.84
C PHE A 144 7.08 -7.68 10.94
N GLU A 145 7.49 -6.48 10.57
CA GLU A 145 6.72 -5.61 9.67
C GLU A 145 7.67 -4.95 8.66
N VAL A 146 7.17 -4.68 7.45
CA VAL A 146 7.79 -3.77 6.49
C VAL A 146 6.76 -2.71 6.16
N GLY A 147 7.04 -1.47 6.56
CA GLY A 147 6.22 -0.30 6.26
C GLY A 147 6.81 0.51 5.11
N ALA A 148 5.95 1.12 4.31
CA ALA A 148 6.30 2.04 3.24
C ALA A 148 5.46 3.30 3.34
N LEU A 149 6.12 4.45 3.51
CA LEU A 149 5.48 5.76 3.60
C LEU A 149 5.63 6.52 2.29
N GLY A 150 4.53 7.00 1.75
CA GLY A 150 4.50 7.83 0.55
C GLY A 150 3.58 9.03 0.71
N VAL A 151 3.63 9.99 -0.20
CA VAL A 151 2.68 11.11 -0.25
C VAL A 151 1.82 10.97 -1.49
N ASP A 152 0.54 11.25 -1.33
CA ASP A 152 -0.39 11.39 -2.44
C ASP A 152 -1.27 12.62 -2.27
N THR A 153 -1.77 13.16 -3.38
CA THR A 153 -2.66 14.31 -3.40
C THR A 153 -3.95 13.90 -4.09
N ASP A 154 -5.10 14.19 -3.45
CA ASP A 154 -6.38 13.92 -4.07
C ASP A 154 -6.73 14.95 -5.16
N LYS A 155 -7.86 14.75 -5.85
CA LYS A 155 -8.36 15.65 -6.90
C LYS A 155 -8.68 17.08 -6.39
N ASP A 156 -8.90 17.23 -5.12
CA ASP A 156 -9.23 18.50 -4.47
C ASP A 156 -7.97 19.21 -3.95
N GLY A 157 -6.78 18.61 -4.18
CA GLY A 157 -5.49 19.16 -3.81
C GLY A 157 -5.13 18.96 -2.33
N ASN A 158 -5.78 18.02 -1.63
CA ASN A 158 -5.43 17.65 -0.26
C ASN A 158 -4.29 16.62 -0.27
N ASP A 159 -3.32 16.81 0.60
CA ASP A 159 -2.20 15.89 0.74
C ASP A 159 -2.46 14.84 1.83
N PHE A 160 -1.99 13.63 1.56
CA PHE A 160 -2.11 12.47 2.43
C PHE A 160 -0.77 11.74 2.51
N VAL A 161 -0.41 11.31 3.72
CA VAL A 161 0.62 10.29 3.88
C VAL A 161 -0.04 8.93 3.76
N LEU A 162 0.47 8.12 2.85
CA LEU A 162 0.12 6.71 2.67
C LEU A 162 1.05 5.87 3.53
N ASP A 163 0.49 4.94 4.29
CA ASP A 163 1.26 3.95 5.05
C ASP A 163 0.81 2.56 4.62
N VAL A 164 1.66 1.90 3.86
CA VAL A 164 1.43 0.55 3.34
C VAL A 164 2.27 -0.41 4.16
N VAL A 165 1.63 -1.28 4.92
CA VAL A 165 2.31 -2.18 5.86
C VAL A 165 2.07 -3.63 5.50
N MET A 166 3.15 -4.38 5.35
CA MET A 166 3.16 -5.84 5.26
C MET A 166 3.66 -6.39 6.60
N THR A 167 2.89 -7.26 7.25
CA THR A 167 3.21 -7.79 8.59
C THR A 167 3.21 -9.31 8.62
N GLY A 168 4.03 -9.91 9.48
CA GLY A 168 4.13 -11.37 9.58
C GLY A 168 4.77 -11.86 10.88
N ASN A 169 4.61 -13.16 11.12
CA ASN A 169 5.17 -13.82 12.30
C ASN A 169 6.65 -14.17 12.14
N SER A 170 7.17 -14.14 10.92
CA SER A 170 8.57 -14.42 10.63
C SER A 170 9.13 -13.53 9.52
N LYS A 171 10.41 -13.22 9.60
CA LYS A 171 11.12 -12.53 8.52
C LYS A 171 11.03 -13.31 7.20
N ALA A 172 11.13 -14.63 7.25
CA ALA A 172 11.04 -15.48 6.06
C ALA A 172 9.68 -15.38 5.34
N ALA A 173 8.58 -15.10 6.08
CA ALA A 173 7.27 -14.86 5.47
C ALA A 173 7.27 -13.54 4.68
N LEU A 174 7.82 -12.48 5.25
CA LEU A 174 7.96 -11.18 4.57
C LEU A 174 8.87 -11.29 3.34
N ASP A 175 10.01 -11.96 3.47
CA ASP A 175 10.98 -12.14 2.37
C ASP A 175 10.34 -12.85 1.16
N ARG A 176 9.45 -13.83 1.37
CA ARG A 176 8.72 -14.51 0.28
C ARG A 176 7.77 -13.59 -0.49
N ALA A 177 7.20 -12.61 0.18
CA ALA A 177 6.23 -11.67 -0.40
C ALA A 177 6.87 -10.34 -0.88
N ASP A 178 8.15 -10.08 -0.54
CA ASP A 178 8.80 -8.79 -0.77
C ASP A 178 8.77 -8.37 -2.25
N ALA A 179 9.00 -9.29 -3.17
CA ALA A 179 8.96 -8.98 -4.62
C ALA A 179 7.57 -8.49 -5.06
N ALA A 180 6.48 -9.13 -4.61
CA ALA A 180 5.11 -8.72 -4.90
C ALA A 180 4.79 -7.39 -4.21
N TYR A 181 5.23 -7.21 -2.98
CA TYR A 181 5.07 -5.96 -2.24
C TYR A 181 5.78 -4.78 -2.92
N ILE A 182 7.04 -4.95 -3.35
CA ILE A 182 7.77 -3.93 -4.10
C ILE A 182 7.09 -3.62 -5.44
N ALA A 183 6.64 -4.63 -6.19
CA ALA A 183 5.92 -4.42 -7.44
C ALA A 183 4.62 -3.62 -7.22
N PHE A 184 3.90 -3.93 -6.13
CA PHE A 184 2.71 -3.20 -5.71
C PHE A 184 3.01 -1.73 -5.39
N LEU A 185 4.04 -1.45 -4.59
CA LEU A 185 4.45 -0.06 -4.27
C LEU A 185 4.84 0.71 -5.53
N LYS A 186 5.57 0.10 -6.47
CA LYS A 186 5.96 0.74 -7.74
C LYS A 186 4.77 1.14 -8.60
N ALA A 187 3.69 0.36 -8.57
CA ALA A 187 2.50 0.61 -9.38
C ALA A 187 1.65 1.77 -8.85
N HIS A 188 1.76 2.10 -7.58
CA HIS A 188 0.97 3.09 -6.86
C HIS A 188 1.76 4.30 -6.41
#